data_4e41166b03c504451f0a06e682ca5ae6
#
_entry.id   4e41166b03c504451f0a06e682ca5ae6
#
_cell.length_a   1.000
_cell.length_b   1.000
_cell.length_c   1.000
_cell.angle_alpha   90.00
_cell.angle_beta   90.00
_cell.angle_gamma   90.00
#
_symmetry.space_group_name_H-M   'P 1'
#
loop_
_entity.id
_entity.type
_entity.pdbx_description
1 polymer ?
#
loop_
_entity_poly.entity_id
_entity_poly.type
_entity_poly.pdbx_seq_one_letter_code
_entity_poly.pdbx_strand_id
1 'polypeptide(L)'
;YKRQMHAGFELAECRFIHDNKFPPLDAILSDGAGSGTLVYGPAIQGWKDKDIADNEVTLFCNGVFKRKGNALTAMEHPLIPVTWLANELSRTGIGLKRGQLISTGTLTGMLIPKKGETYTADFGIFGRVSGTYK
;
A
#
# COMPACT_ATOMS: atom_id res chain seq x y z
N TYR A 1 -18.02 11.78 -8.57
CA TYR A 1 -16.57 11.51 -8.61
C TYR A 1 -16.37 10.02 -8.86
N LYS A 2 -15.74 9.65 -9.99
CA LYS A 2 -15.29 8.27 -10.17
C LYS A 2 -14.06 8.07 -9.28
N ARG A 3 -14.22 7.34 -8.19
CA ARG A 3 -13.09 6.85 -7.39
C ARG A 3 -12.45 5.74 -8.20
N GLN A 4 -11.18 5.90 -8.51
CA GLN A 4 -10.38 4.87 -9.17
C GLN A 4 -9.79 3.95 -8.10
N MET A 5 -9.66 2.67 -8.42
CA MET A 5 -8.92 1.67 -7.66
C MET A 5 -7.73 1.25 -8.49
N HIS A 6 -6.60 1.06 -7.86
CA HIS A 6 -5.36 0.62 -8.48
C HIS A 6 -4.74 -0.49 -7.65
N ALA A 7 -4.19 -1.49 -8.30
CA ALA A 7 -3.21 -2.38 -7.67
C ALA A 7 -1.92 -1.59 -7.44
N GLY A 8 -1.31 -1.73 -6.28
CA GLY A 8 -0.10 -0.98 -5.98
C GLY A 8 0.62 -1.50 -4.75
N PHE A 9 1.84 -1.06 -4.57
CA PHE A 9 2.60 -1.26 -3.36
C PHE A 9 3.40 -0.01 -3.00
N GLU A 10 3.65 0.15 -1.73
CA GLU A 10 4.38 1.26 -1.16
C GLU A 10 5.83 0.84 -0.89
N LEU A 11 6.75 1.70 -1.25
CA LEU A 11 8.15 1.64 -0.83
C LEU A 11 8.31 2.64 0.31
N ALA A 12 8.23 2.14 1.54
CA ALA A 12 8.47 2.95 2.71
C ALA A 12 9.95 3.35 2.78
N GLU A 13 10.22 4.56 3.24
CA GLU A 13 11.57 5.08 3.42
C GLU A 13 11.79 5.48 4.88
N CYS A 14 13.02 5.35 5.34
CA CYS A 14 13.48 5.88 6.61
C CYS A 14 14.72 6.74 6.38
N ARG A 15 14.61 8.03 6.69
CA ARG A 15 15.69 9.00 6.49
C ARG A 15 16.63 9.09 7.69
N PHE A 16 16.31 8.39 8.78
CA PHE A 16 17.17 8.28 9.95
C PHE A 16 18.15 7.12 9.81
N ILE A 17 19.38 7.33 10.27
CA ILE A 17 20.31 6.24 10.50
C ILE A 17 19.85 5.53 11.78
N HIS A 18 19.50 4.27 11.66
CA HIS A 18 19.14 3.42 12.79
C HIS A 18 19.83 2.07 12.67
N ASP A 19 20.20 1.51 13.80
CA ASP A 19 20.56 0.11 13.92
C ASP A 19 19.30 -0.75 13.69
N ASN A 20 19.40 -2.04 13.59
CA ASN A 20 18.36 -2.98 13.20
C ASN A 20 17.04 -2.93 14.03
N LYS A 21 16.81 -1.85 14.77
CA LYS A 21 15.59 -1.59 15.55
C LYS A 21 14.77 -0.50 14.87
N PHE A 22 13.45 -0.61 14.97
CA PHE A 22 12.58 0.49 14.54
C PHE A 22 12.93 1.77 15.32
N PRO A 23 12.99 2.93 14.64
CA PRO A 23 13.16 4.21 15.31
C PRO A 23 12.03 4.46 16.32
N PRO A 24 12.22 5.33 17.33
CA PRO A 24 11.15 5.78 18.21
C PRO A 24 9.99 6.40 17.42
N LEU A 25 8.77 6.33 17.96
CA LEU A 25 7.56 6.77 17.27
C LEU A 25 7.62 8.25 16.86
N ASP A 26 8.16 9.11 17.71
CA ASP A 26 8.35 10.54 17.44
C ASP A 26 9.30 10.78 16.25
N ALA A 27 10.37 10.01 16.13
CA ALA A 27 11.26 10.05 14.98
C ALA A 27 10.55 9.60 13.71
N ILE A 28 9.80 8.49 13.77
CA ILE A 28 9.00 8.00 12.62
C ILE A 28 7.99 9.05 12.15
N LEU A 29 7.26 9.67 13.08
CA LEU A 29 6.28 10.71 12.77
C LEU A 29 6.95 11.97 12.19
N SER A 30 8.10 12.37 12.72
CA SER A 30 8.88 13.50 12.22
C SER A 30 9.39 13.28 10.80
N ASP A 31 9.61 12.03 10.39
CA ASP A 31 10.01 11.61 9.05
C ASP A 31 8.81 11.31 8.12
N GLY A 32 7.64 11.85 8.45
CA GLY A 32 6.44 11.65 7.64
C GLY A 32 5.88 10.24 7.71
N ALA A 33 6.08 9.53 8.84
CA ALA A 33 5.61 8.16 9.07
C ALA A 33 6.16 7.13 8.05
N GLY A 34 7.40 7.33 7.58
CA GLY A 34 8.03 6.45 6.61
C GLY A 34 7.50 6.63 5.17
N SER A 35 6.86 7.76 4.88
CA SER A 35 6.36 8.01 3.53
C SER A 35 7.50 8.05 2.51
N GLY A 36 7.37 7.25 1.46
CA GLY A 36 8.32 7.15 0.37
C GLY A 36 7.64 7.19 -0.98
N THR A 37 7.80 6.15 -1.76
CA THR A 37 7.26 6.06 -3.13
C THR A 37 6.09 5.08 -3.19
N LEU A 38 5.03 5.47 -3.87
CA LEU A 38 3.91 4.60 -4.21
C LEU A 38 4.01 4.17 -5.68
N VAL A 39 4.11 2.86 -5.91
CA VAL A 39 4.09 2.26 -7.25
C VAL A 39 2.72 1.66 -7.48
N TYR A 40 2.03 2.09 -8.53
CA TYR A 40 0.69 1.60 -8.84
C TYR A 40 0.47 1.40 -10.34
N GLY A 41 -0.38 0.45 -10.65
CA GLY A 41 -0.74 0.09 -12.02
C GLY A 41 -1.89 0.94 -12.57
N PRO A 42 -2.44 0.54 -13.72
CA PRO A 42 -3.60 1.21 -14.31
C PRO A 42 -4.85 1.09 -13.42
N ALA A 43 -5.84 1.93 -13.69
CA ALA A 43 -7.12 1.89 -13.00
C ALA A 43 -7.86 0.57 -13.28
N ILE A 44 -8.29 -0.11 -12.23
CA ILE A 44 -9.04 -1.36 -12.31
C ILE A 44 -10.47 -1.03 -12.74
N GLN A 45 -10.87 -1.58 -13.89
CA GLN A 45 -12.21 -1.39 -14.40
C GLN A 45 -13.22 -2.31 -13.68
N GLY A 46 -14.41 -1.77 -13.38
CA GLY A 46 -15.48 -2.54 -12.74
C GLY A 46 -15.15 -3.09 -11.36
N TRP A 47 -14.21 -2.48 -10.63
CA TRP A 47 -13.77 -2.95 -9.32
C TRP A 47 -14.90 -3.00 -8.28
N LYS A 48 -15.95 -2.19 -8.45
CA LYS A 48 -17.08 -2.13 -7.50
C LYS A 48 -17.94 -3.39 -7.52
N ASP A 49 -17.92 -4.11 -8.61
CA ASP A 49 -18.69 -5.32 -8.83
C ASP A 49 -17.86 -6.60 -8.55
N LYS A 50 -16.70 -6.43 -7.96
CA LYS A 50 -15.74 -7.49 -7.65
C LYS A 50 -15.47 -7.56 -6.15
N ASP A 51 -15.21 -8.76 -5.66
CA ASP A 51 -14.75 -8.94 -4.29
C ASP A 51 -13.28 -8.52 -4.18
N ILE A 52 -13.07 -7.31 -3.65
CA ILE A 52 -11.73 -6.75 -3.42
C ILE A 52 -11.16 -7.11 -2.04
N ALA A 53 -11.99 -7.63 -1.13
CA ALA A 53 -11.55 -7.97 0.23
C ALA A 53 -10.89 -9.34 0.28
N ASP A 54 -11.50 -10.33 -0.37
CA ASP A 54 -11.00 -11.72 -0.37
C ASP A 54 -10.00 -12.00 -1.51
N ASN A 55 -9.75 -11.02 -2.38
CA ASN A 55 -8.76 -11.21 -3.44
C ASN A 55 -7.35 -11.42 -2.87
N GLU A 56 -6.77 -12.58 -3.14
CA GLU A 56 -5.40 -12.91 -2.72
C GLU A 56 -4.39 -12.09 -3.51
N VAL A 57 -3.44 -11.52 -2.79
CA VAL A 57 -2.28 -10.83 -3.34
C VAL A 57 -1.03 -11.66 -3.05
N THR A 58 -0.27 -11.95 -4.08
CA THR A 58 1.00 -12.68 -3.97
C THR A 58 2.16 -11.76 -4.27
N LEU A 59 3.15 -11.73 -3.37
CA LEU A 59 4.36 -10.93 -3.51
C LEU A 59 5.55 -11.81 -3.89
N PHE A 60 6.23 -11.44 -4.97
CA PHE A 60 7.45 -12.07 -5.45
C PHE A 60 8.64 -11.10 -5.35
N CYS A 61 9.84 -11.63 -5.15
CA CYS A 61 11.11 -10.92 -5.28
C CYS A 61 11.99 -11.68 -6.26
N ASN A 62 12.41 -11.03 -7.33
CA ASN A 62 13.18 -11.65 -8.43
C ASN A 62 12.52 -12.94 -8.96
N GLY A 63 11.18 -12.94 -9.06
CA GLY A 63 10.41 -14.11 -9.50
C GLY A 63 10.19 -15.19 -8.43
N VAL A 64 10.79 -15.06 -7.26
CA VAL A 64 10.66 -16.02 -6.15
C VAL A 64 9.55 -15.58 -5.21
N PHE A 65 8.62 -16.48 -4.89
CA PHE A 65 7.56 -16.25 -3.91
C PHE A 65 8.13 -15.79 -2.56
N LYS A 66 7.51 -14.77 -1.99
CA LYS A 66 7.87 -14.24 -0.67
C LYS A 66 6.72 -14.32 0.32
N ARG A 67 5.58 -13.78 -0.02
CA ARG A 67 4.42 -13.68 0.87
C ARG A 67 3.12 -13.66 0.07
N LYS A 68 2.04 -13.92 0.76
CA LYS A 68 0.69 -13.72 0.26
C LYS A 68 -0.22 -13.19 1.36
N GLY A 69 -1.33 -12.60 0.98
CA GLY A 69 -2.36 -12.12 1.90
C GLY A 69 -3.52 -11.49 1.15
N ASN A 70 -4.50 -11.04 1.89
CA ASN A 70 -5.66 -10.34 1.35
C ASN A 70 -6.15 -9.28 2.33
N ALA A 71 -7.09 -8.44 1.92
CA ALA A 71 -7.64 -7.40 2.78
C ALA A 71 -8.54 -7.97 3.88
N LEU A 72 -9.24 -9.08 3.62
CA LEU A 72 -10.14 -9.71 4.58
C LEU A 72 -9.42 -10.07 5.89
N THR A 73 -8.21 -10.62 5.79
CA THR A 73 -7.39 -10.98 6.97
C THR A 73 -6.59 -9.82 7.55
N ALA A 74 -6.22 -8.83 6.73
CA ALA A 74 -5.37 -7.72 7.15
C ALA A 74 -6.16 -6.53 7.74
N MET A 75 -7.36 -6.25 7.23
CA MET A 75 -8.13 -5.05 7.55
C MET A 75 -9.65 -5.21 7.32
N GLU A 76 -10.16 -6.42 7.21
CA GLU A 76 -11.54 -6.79 6.86
C GLU A 76 -11.91 -6.37 5.43
N HIS A 77 -11.77 -5.09 5.08
CA HIS A 77 -12.07 -4.57 3.75
C HIS A 77 -11.23 -3.32 3.44
N PRO A 78 -10.65 -3.18 2.24
CA PRO A 78 -9.73 -2.08 1.91
C PRO A 78 -10.39 -0.69 1.92
N LEU A 79 -11.71 -0.59 1.90
CA LEU A 79 -12.41 0.69 2.02
C LEU A 79 -12.65 1.13 3.47
N ILE A 80 -12.48 0.27 4.46
CA ILE A 80 -12.63 0.64 5.88
C ILE A 80 -11.61 1.72 6.27
N PRO A 81 -10.29 1.55 6.02
CA PRO A 81 -9.31 2.59 6.32
C PRO A 81 -9.57 3.90 5.56
N VAL A 82 -10.06 3.82 4.32
CA VAL A 82 -10.40 5.01 3.53
C VAL A 82 -11.57 5.77 4.14
N THR A 83 -12.59 5.04 4.58
CA THR A 83 -13.77 5.65 5.23
C THR A 83 -13.37 6.31 6.55
N TRP A 84 -12.55 5.61 7.35
CA TRP A 84 -12.03 6.15 8.60
C TRP A 84 -11.23 7.44 8.34
N LEU A 85 -10.29 7.43 7.40
CA LEU A 85 -9.48 8.59 7.06
C LEU A 85 -10.35 9.77 6.58
N ALA A 86 -11.36 9.50 5.74
CA ALA A 86 -12.27 10.53 5.27
C ALA A 86 -13.03 11.21 6.42
N ASN A 87 -13.49 10.42 7.39
CA ASN A 87 -14.18 10.92 8.57
C ASN A 87 -13.26 11.76 9.46
N GLU A 88 -12.05 11.27 9.74
CA GLU A 88 -11.07 12.01 10.56
C GLU A 88 -10.68 13.35 9.92
N LEU A 89 -10.34 13.34 8.63
CA LEU A 89 -10.01 14.58 7.93
C LEU A 89 -11.20 15.55 7.85
N SER A 90 -12.42 15.04 7.76
CA SER A 90 -13.63 15.87 7.81
C SER A 90 -13.77 16.60 9.13
N ARG A 91 -13.47 15.94 10.26
CA ARG A 91 -13.51 16.55 11.60
C ARG A 91 -12.52 17.72 11.76
N THR A 92 -11.41 17.66 11.05
CA THR A 92 -10.39 18.73 11.07
C THR A 92 -10.66 19.85 10.04
N GLY A 93 -11.72 19.70 9.23
CA GLY A 93 -12.04 20.65 8.15
C GLY A 93 -11.17 20.51 6.91
N ILE A 94 -10.19 19.58 6.89
CA ILE A 94 -9.27 19.39 5.76
C ILE A 94 -9.96 18.65 4.61
N GLY A 95 -10.63 17.53 4.90
CA GLY A 95 -11.29 16.67 3.93
C GLY A 95 -10.34 16.05 2.90
N LEU A 96 -10.85 15.07 2.16
CA LEU A 96 -10.14 14.49 1.03
C LEU A 96 -10.36 15.35 -0.23
N LYS A 97 -9.30 15.58 -0.99
CA LYS A 97 -9.33 16.41 -2.21
C LYS A 97 -9.19 15.54 -3.47
N ARG A 98 -9.71 16.04 -4.57
CA ARG A 98 -9.55 15.42 -5.89
C ARG A 98 -8.06 15.30 -6.24
N GLY A 99 -7.67 14.16 -6.78
CA GLY A 99 -6.29 13.87 -7.20
C GLY A 99 -5.40 13.29 -6.12
N GLN A 100 -5.87 13.22 -4.86
CA GLN A 100 -5.11 12.53 -3.82
C GLN A 100 -5.16 11.02 -4.04
N LEU A 101 -4.01 10.38 -3.85
CA LEU A 101 -3.86 8.93 -3.76
C LEU A 101 -3.89 8.53 -2.30
N ILE A 102 -4.56 7.41 -2.01
CA ILE A 102 -4.67 6.86 -0.66
C ILE A 102 -4.19 5.43 -0.72
N SER A 103 -3.14 5.12 0.05
CA SER A 103 -2.77 3.75 0.34
C SER A 103 -3.73 3.22 1.42
N THR A 104 -4.32 2.05 1.17
CA THR A 104 -5.31 1.47 2.08
C THR A 104 -4.69 0.62 3.18
N GLY A 105 -3.38 0.42 3.14
CA GLY A 105 -2.63 -0.40 4.09
C GLY A 105 -2.03 -1.66 3.45
N THR A 106 -1.21 -2.36 4.22
CA THR A 106 -0.52 -3.55 3.71
C THR A 106 -1.42 -4.78 3.72
N LEU A 107 -1.37 -5.56 2.65
CA LEU A 107 -2.06 -6.85 2.52
C LEU A 107 -1.14 -8.03 2.81
N THR A 108 0.17 -7.85 2.63
CA THR A 108 1.18 -8.93 2.72
C THR A 108 2.22 -8.69 3.82
N GLY A 109 2.11 -7.58 4.57
CA GLY A 109 3.12 -7.12 5.52
C GLY A 109 4.35 -6.50 4.83
N MET A 110 5.29 -6.03 5.62
CA MET A 110 6.50 -5.37 5.13
C MET A 110 7.62 -6.36 4.83
N LEU A 111 8.40 -6.07 3.79
CA LEU A 111 9.70 -6.67 3.49
C LEU A 111 10.75 -5.56 3.46
N ILE A 112 11.97 -5.89 3.84
CA ILE A 112 13.11 -4.98 3.70
C ILE A 112 13.75 -5.26 2.34
N PRO A 113 13.66 -4.35 1.37
CA PRO A 113 14.20 -4.56 0.03
C PRO A 113 15.72 -4.36 0.04
N LYS A 114 16.38 -4.99 -0.94
CA LYS A 114 17.80 -4.76 -1.21
C LYS A 114 17.97 -4.10 -2.57
N LYS A 115 19.02 -3.32 -2.71
CA LYS A 115 19.39 -2.71 -3.99
C LYS A 115 19.49 -3.77 -5.10
N GLY A 116 18.88 -3.50 -6.25
CA GLY A 116 18.82 -4.39 -7.39
C GLY A 116 17.70 -5.43 -7.37
N GLU A 117 16.97 -5.58 -6.26
CA GLU A 117 15.84 -6.49 -6.22
C GLU A 117 14.61 -5.92 -6.94
N THR A 118 13.95 -6.80 -7.72
CA THR A 118 12.67 -6.49 -8.37
C THR A 118 11.53 -7.17 -7.62
N TYR A 119 10.61 -6.36 -7.15
CA TYR A 119 9.40 -6.83 -6.49
C TYR A 119 8.22 -6.81 -7.46
N THR A 120 7.42 -7.86 -7.43
CA THR A 120 6.17 -7.98 -8.20
C THR A 120 5.05 -8.36 -7.26
N ALA A 121 4.04 -7.51 -7.18
CA ALA A 121 2.78 -7.80 -6.49
C ALA A 121 1.74 -8.24 -7.53
N ASP A 122 1.27 -9.45 -7.40
CA ASP A 122 0.24 -10.06 -8.24
C ASP A 122 -1.10 -10.01 -7.50
N PHE A 123 -2.03 -9.21 -8.01
CA PHE A 123 -3.38 -9.05 -7.48
C PHE A 123 -4.40 -9.93 -8.24
N GLY A 124 -3.95 -10.98 -8.91
CA GLY A 124 -4.83 -11.86 -9.68
C GLY A 124 -5.60 -11.11 -10.76
N ILE A 125 -6.93 -11.16 -10.69
CA ILE A 125 -7.82 -10.50 -11.66
C ILE A 125 -7.69 -8.97 -11.71
N PHE A 126 -7.06 -8.36 -10.72
CA PHE A 126 -6.84 -6.92 -10.64
C PHE A 126 -5.50 -6.48 -11.22
N GLY A 127 -4.68 -7.42 -11.71
CA GLY A 127 -3.45 -7.17 -12.42
C GLY A 127 -2.19 -7.30 -11.56
N ARG A 128 -1.07 -6.93 -12.16
CA ARG A 128 0.27 -7.02 -11.54
C ARG A 128 0.95 -5.67 -11.56
N VAL A 129 1.74 -5.42 -10.55
CA VAL A 129 2.59 -4.23 -10.45
C VAL A 129 4.00 -4.66 -10.08
N SER A 130 4.99 -4.11 -10.77
CA SER A 130 6.40 -4.43 -10.52
C SER A 130 7.23 -3.17 -10.41
N GLY A 131 8.27 -3.24 -9.59
CA GLY A 131 9.25 -2.18 -9.44
C GLY A 131 10.60 -2.73 -8.99
N THR A 132 11.68 -2.08 -9.42
CA THR A 132 13.06 -2.44 -9.03
C THR A 132 13.60 -1.40 -8.06
N TYR A 133 14.12 -1.86 -6.94
CA TYR A 133 14.78 -1.02 -5.94
C TYR A 133 16.20 -0.69 -6.40
N LYS A 134 16.48 0.58 -6.68
CA LYS A 134 17.76 1.05 -7.24
C LYS A 134 18.69 1.59 -6.16
#